data_b0b7c4c9b4997e70aa5fb0dfcc05afa2
#
_entry.id   b0b7c4c9b4997e70aa5fb0dfcc05afa2
#
_cell.length_a   1.000
_cell.length_b   1.000
_cell.length_c   1.000
_cell.angle_alpha   90.00
_cell.angle_beta   90.00
_cell.angle_gamma   90.00
#
_symmetry.space_group_name_H-M   'P 1'
#
loop_
_entity.id
_entity.type
_entity.pdbx_description
1 polymer ?
#
loop_
_entity_poly.entity_id
_entity_poly.type
_entity_poly.pdbx_seq_one_letter_code
_entity_poly.pdbx_strand_id
1 'polypeptide(L)'
;DLVKAADPFAIAMDIDAAGLPFLKNMTPPAGSKTVEELREIVAMAEKPFIVKGIMTVAGAKKALEAGAKGIVVSNHGGRVLDQCPSTAEVLPAIVDAVGGRMTILVDGGIRTGMDVFKALALGADAVLIGRPFVTMVYGAGAEGVKTYVEKLKAELADTMAMCGAHSLADISRSMLYLSLIHI
;
A
#
# COMPACT_ATOMS: atom_id res chain seq x y z
N ASP A 1 19.34 15.11 0.63
CA ASP A 1 19.64 16.16 -0.37
C ASP A 1 18.97 15.87 -1.72
N LEU A 2 19.17 14.68 -2.35
CA LEU A 2 18.58 14.35 -3.66
C LEU A 2 17.05 14.44 -3.66
N VAL A 3 16.39 13.90 -2.62
CA VAL A 3 14.94 13.94 -2.48
C VAL A 3 14.44 15.39 -2.30
N LYS A 4 15.14 16.19 -1.50
CA LYS A 4 14.79 17.61 -1.32
C LYS A 4 14.94 18.39 -2.62
N ALA A 5 15.99 18.13 -3.42
CA ALA A 5 16.20 18.77 -4.71
C ALA A 5 15.10 18.44 -5.73
N ALA A 6 14.48 17.28 -5.64
CA ALA A 6 13.36 16.87 -6.50
C ALA A 6 12.01 17.50 -6.09
N ASP A 7 11.93 18.13 -4.91
CA ASP A 7 10.73 18.73 -4.33
C ASP A 7 9.43 17.89 -4.50
N PRO A 8 9.42 16.63 -4.06
CA PRO A 8 8.26 15.76 -4.24
C PRO A 8 7.09 16.20 -3.36
N PHE A 9 5.87 15.86 -3.77
CA PHE A 9 4.66 16.07 -2.96
C PHE A 9 4.69 15.28 -1.65
N ALA A 10 5.19 14.04 -1.68
CA ALA A 10 5.33 13.17 -0.53
C ALA A 10 6.55 12.25 -0.71
N ILE A 11 7.04 11.69 0.40
CA ILE A 11 8.18 10.78 0.42
C ILE A 11 7.72 9.44 0.99
N ALA A 12 8.09 8.35 0.34
CA ALA A 12 7.84 7.02 0.85
C ALA A 12 9.16 6.28 1.13
N MET A 13 9.19 5.51 2.21
CA MET A 13 10.32 4.66 2.58
C MET A 13 9.85 3.24 2.86
N ASP A 14 10.47 2.27 2.18
CA ASP A 14 10.31 0.85 2.49
C ASP A 14 11.10 0.50 3.76
N ILE A 15 10.46 -0.23 4.67
CA ILE A 15 11.09 -0.75 5.89
C ILE A 15 11.15 -2.27 5.93
N ASP A 16 10.46 -2.95 5.04
CA ASP A 16 10.32 -4.41 5.01
C ASP A 16 11.49 -5.13 4.30
N ALA A 17 12.22 -4.41 3.45
CA ALA A 17 13.29 -4.98 2.64
C ALA A 17 14.65 -5.08 3.36
N ALA A 18 14.76 -4.62 4.60
CA ALA A 18 16.00 -4.60 5.38
C ALA A 18 16.66 -5.99 5.55
N GLY A 19 15.87 -7.06 5.47
CA GLY A 19 16.34 -8.44 5.55
C GLY A 19 16.91 -9.03 4.27
N LEU A 20 16.74 -8.37 3.13
CA LEU A 20 17.17 -8.89 1.84
C LEU A 20 18.71 -8.96 1.73
N PRO A 21 19.28 -10.10 1.28
CA PRO A 21 20.74 -10.30 1.31
C PRO A 21 21.54 -9.22 0.57
N PHE A 22 21.03 -8.76 -0.58
CA PHE A 22 21.71 -7.73 -1.37
C PHE A 22 21.67 -6.34 -0.70
N LEU A 23 20.69 -6.06 0.14
CA LEU A 23 20.60 -4.79 0.89
C LEU A 23 21.45 -4.81 2.15
N LYS A 24 21.65 -5.98 2.77
CA LYS A 24 22.56 -6.13 3.92
C LYS A 24 24.00 -5.81 3.58
N ASN A 25 24.41 -6.07 2.34
CA ASN A 25 25.78 -5.89 1.87
C ASN A 25 26.06 -4.48 1.31
N MET A 26 25.08 -3.58 1.35
CA MET A 26 25.27 -2.18 0.93
C MET A 26 26.05 -1.38 2.00
N THR A 27 26.63 -0.26 1.59
CA THR A 27 27.29 0.67 2.49
C THR A 27 26.64 2.05 2.37
N PRO A 28 25.95 2.57 3.41
CA PRO A 28 25.63 1.87 4.67
C PRO A 28 24.64 0.72 4.46
N PRO A 29 24.66 -0.31 5.32
CA PRO A 29 23.74 -1.44 5.19
C PRO A 29 22.31 -1.01 5.49
N ALA A 30 21.35 -1.61 4.80
CA ALA A 30 19.95 -1.51 5.19
C ALA A 30 19.73 -2.21 6.54
N GLY A 31 18.87 -1.64 7.40
CA GLY A 31 18.58 -2.18 8.73
C GLY A 31 17.23 -1.75 9.25
N SER A 32 16.79 -2.41 10.33
CA SER A 32 15.60 -1.99 11.07
C SER A 32 15.79 -0.58 11.66
N LYS A 33 14.68 0.12 11.86
CA LYS A 33 14.65 1.44 12.48
C LYS A 33 13.84 1.40 13.76
N THR A 34 14.33 2.08 14.80
CA THR A 34 13.54 2.39 15.99
C THR A 34 12.48 3.45 15.66
N VAL A 35 11.52 3.66 16.56
CA VAL A 35 10.51 4.73 16.40
C VAL A 35 11.19 6.10 16.41
N GLU A 36 12.23 6.28 17.25
CA GLU A 36 13.00 7.51 17.39
C GLU A 36 13.74 7.83 16.08
N GLU A 37 14.48 6.87 15.53
CA GLU A 37 15.16 7.02 14.23
C GLU A 37 14.18 7.32 13.09
N LEU A 38 13.02 6.65 13.09
CA LEU A 38 11.99 6.91 12.10
C LEU A 38 11.41 8.32 12.24
N ARG A 39 11.23 8.80 13.48
CA ARG A 39 10.76 10.16 13.77
C ARG A 39 11.75 11.21 13.27
N GLU A 40 13.05 10.98 13.44
CA GLU A 40 14.09 11.87 12.89
C GLU A 40 14.04 11.91 11.37
N ILE A 41 13.91 10.76 10.72
CA ILE A 41 13.79 10.67 9.26
C ILE A 41 12.53 11.40 8.77
N VAL A 42 11.40 11.22 9.43
CA VAL A 42 10.14 11.90 9.11
C VAL A 42 10.29 13.42 9.25
N ALA A 43 10.95 13.88 10.32
CA ALA A 43 11.21 15.31 10.54
C ALA A 43 12.15 15.89 9.46
N MET A 44 13.20 15.15 9.09
CA MET A 44 14.13 15.58 8.03
C MET A 44 13.49 15.66 6.64
N ALA A 45 12.42 14.90 6.42
CA ALA A 45 11.74 14.86 5.13
C ALA A 45 11.05 16.18 4.78
N GLU A 46 10.54 16.93 5.77
CA GLU A 46 9.81 18.21 5.60
C GLU A 46 8.60 18.11 4.64
N LYS A 47 8.16 16.91 4.34
CA LYS A 47 7.07 16.55 3.44
C LYS A 47 6.21 15.47 4.09
N PRO A 48 4.98 15.25 3.63
CA PRO A 48 4.20 14.09 4.05
C PRO A 48 5.02 12.81 3.84
N PHE A 49 5.17 12.02 4.91
CA PHE A 49 5.99 10.82 4.90
C PHE A 49 5.13 9.57 4.98
N ILE A 50 5.41 8.60 4.13
CA ILE A 50 4.68 7.33 4.02
C ILE A 50 5.64 6.20 4.36
N VAL A 51 5.25 5.33 5.30
CA VAL A 51 6.03 4.14 5.66
C VAL A 51 5.45 2.93 4.96
N LYS A 52 6.23 2.27 4.12
CA LYS A 52 5.79 1.07 3.38
C LYS A 52 6.38 -0.21 4.00
N GLY A 53 5.60 -1.30 3.92
CA GLY A 53 5.99 -2.60 4.48
C GLY A 53 5.34 -2.87 5.84
N ILE A 54 4.19 -2.28 6.09
CA ILE A 54 3.43 -2.46 7.34
C ILE A 54 2.48 -3.65 7.21
N MET A 55 2.68 -4.65 8.06
CA MET A 55 1.86 -5.88 8.08
C MET A 55 1.19 -6.14 9.43
N THR A 56 1.39 -5.25 10.42
CA THR A 56 0.83 -5.44 11.77
C THR A 56 0.24 -4.15 12.34
N VAL A 57 -0.74 -4.30 13.21
CA VAL A 57 -1.31 -3.19 13.99
C VAL A 57 -0.23 -2.46 14.80
N ALA A 58 0.70 -3.21 15.40
CA ALA A 58 1.80 -2.62 16.16
C ALA A 58 2.71 -1.77 15.27
N GLY A 59 3.04 -2.25 14.06
CA GLY A 59 3.82 -1.50 13.07
C GLY A 59 3.10 -0.22 12.63
N ALA A 60 1.80 -0.29 12.37
CA ALA A 60 1.00 0.88 11.99
C ALA A 60 0.95 1.94 13.10
N LYS A 61 0.79 1.51 14.36
CA LYS A 61 0.83 2.43 15.52
C LYS A 61 2.20 3.09 15.68
N LYS A 62 3.30 2.35 15.49
CA LYS A 62 4.67 2.91 15.53
C LYS A 62 4.91 3.92 14.41
N ALA A 63 4.43 3.65 13.20
CA ALA A 63 4.52 4.60 12.08
C ALA A 63 3.76 5.90 12.40
N LEU A 64 2.55 5.80 12.96
CA LEU A 64 1.76 6.94 13.41
C LEU A 64 2.48 7.72 14.51
N GLU A 65 3.04 7.04 15.52
CA GLU A 65 3.82 7.62 16.62
C GLU A 65 5.07 8.35 16.11
N ALA A 66 5.73 7.83 15.09
CA ALA A 66 6.86 8.49 14.45
C ALA A 66 6.47 9.72 13.61
N GLY A 67 5.18 10.01 13.44
CA GLY A 67 4.67 11.17 12.72
C GLY A 67 4.40 10.94 11.22
N ALA A 68 4.44 9.70 10.75
CA ALA A 68 4.09 9.37 9.37
C ALA A 68 2.66 9.82 9.05
N LYS A 69 2.46 10.35 7.84
CA LYS A 69 1.15 10.79 7.33
C LYS A 69 0.41 9.70 6.57
N GLY A 70 1.10 8.61 6.25
CA GLY A 70 0.50 7.45 5.60
C GLY A 70 1.33 6.20 5.79
N ILE A 71 0.70 5.07 5.52
CA ILE A 71 1.34 3.75 5.44
C ILE A 71 0.95 3.04 4.16
N VAL A 72 1.81 2.12 3.72
CA VAL A 72 1.42 1.10 2.75
C VAL A 72 1.41 -0.24 3.47
N VAL A 73 0.22 -0.84 3.56
CA VAL A 73 0.05 -2.23 3.99
C VAL A 73 0.60 -3.10 2.86
N SER A 74 1.73 -3.73 3.10
CA SER A 74 2.52 -4.40 2.07
C SER A 74 3.42 -5.48 2.68
N ASN A 75 3.43 -6.65 2.05
CA ASN A 75 4.43 -7.71 2.25
C ASN A 75 5.40 -7.81 1.05
N HIS A 76 5.53 -6.72 0.30
CA HIS A 76 6.39 -6.61 -0.89
C HIS A 76 6.04 -7.64 -1.97
N GLY A 77 4.76 -8.02 -2.08
CA GLY A 77 4.29 -9.07 -2.99
C GLY A 77 4.78 -10.47 -2.63
N GLY A 78 4.97 -10.75 -1.34
CA GLY A 78 5.43 -12.03 -0.81
C GLY A 78 6.94 -12.30 -1.02
N ARG A 79 7.74 -11.28 -1.36
CA ARG A 79 9.16 -11.45 -1.72
C ARG A 79 10.14 -11.26 -0.58
N VAL A 80 9.74 -10.68 0.53
CA VAL A 80 10.63 -10.30 1.63
C VAL A 80 10.68 -11.37 2.71
N LEU A 81 9.53 -11.79 3.20
CA LEU A 81 9.39 -12.83 4.20
C LEU A 81 8.32 -13.80 3.74
N ASP A 82 8.68 -15.09 3.67
CA ASP A 82 7.74 -16.15 3.32
C ASP A 82 6.75 -16.42 4.46
N GLN A 83 5.61 -17.02 4.13
CA GLN A 83 4.54 -17.40 5.07
C GLN A 83 3.90 -16.22 5.83
N CYS A 84 4.05 -15.01 5.31
CA CYS A 84 3.28 -13.87 5.79
C CYS A 84 1.81 -13.99 5.36
N PRO A 85 0.86 -13.50 6.18
CA PRO A 85 -0.51 -13.37 5.76
C PRO A 85 -0.63 -12.44 4.54
N SER A 86 -1.75 -12.53 3.82
CA SER A 86 -2.03 -11.57 2.74
C SER A 86 -2.26 -10.17 3.29
N THR A 87 -1.99 -9.16 2.47
CA THR A 87 -2.27 -7.75 2.83
C THR A 87 -3.76 -7.51 3.04
N ALA A 88 -4.62 -8.18 2.27
CA ALA A 88 -6.07 -8.11 2.44
C ALA A 88 -6.55 -8.66 3.79
N GLU A 89 -5.87 -9.69 4.33
CA GLU A 89 -6.21 -10.32 5.61
C GLU A 89 -5.89 -9.39 6.81
N VAL A 90 -4.76 -8.70 6.78
CA VAL A 90 -4.32 -7.83 7.88
C VAL A 90 -4.90 -6.41 7.80
N LEU A 91 -5.33 -5.97 6.62
CA LEU A 91 -5.79 -4.62 6.35
C LEU A 91 -6.93 -4.17 7.29
N PRO A 92 -8.01 -4.95 7.52
CA PRO A 92 -9.11 -4.50 8.37
C PRO A 92 -8.67 -4.15 9.80
N ALA A 93 -7.85 -4.98 10.42
CA ALA A 93 -7.36 -4.74 11.77
C ALA A 93 -6.46 -3.51 11.86
N ILE A 94 -5.67 -3.24 10.82
CA ILE A 94 -4.84 -2.04 10.71
C ILE A 94 -5.73 -0.79 10.55
N VAL A 95 -6.74 -0.86 9.69
CA VAL A 95 -7.72 0.23 9.49
C VAL A 95 -8.44 0.55 10.80
N ASP A 96 -8.94 -0.46 11.51
CA ASP A 96 -9.62 -0.27 12.80
C ASP A 96 -8.69 0.40 13.83
N ALA A 97 -7.38 0.14 13.76
CA ALA A 97 -6.42 0.66 14.71
C ALA A 97 -5.95 2.10 14.41
N VAL A 98 -5.81 2.50 13.15
CA VAL A 98 -5.19 3.77 12.75
C VAL A 98 -5.97 4.55 11.68
N GLY A 99 -7.04 4.02 11.14
CA GLY A 99 -7.86 4.67 10.13
C GLY A 99 -8.38 6.04 10.59
N GLY A 100 -8.53 6.96 9.63
CA GLY A 100 -8.92 8.35 9.89
C GLY A 100 -7.83 9.23 10.52
N ARG A 101 -6.70 8.65 10.95
CA ARG A 101 -5.54 9.38 11.52
C ARG A 101 -4.36 9.49 10.57
N MET A 102 -4.31 8.65 9.55
CA MET A 102 -3.30 8.64 8.50
C MET A 102 -3.89 7.99 7.26
N THR A 103 -3.29 8.27 6.11
CA THR A 103 -3.65 7.62 4.84
C THR A 103 -3.18 6.16 4.84
N ILE A 104 -4.07 5.25 4.48
CA ILE A 104 -3.78 3.82 4.39
C ILE A 104 -3.84 3.38 2.93
N LEU A 105 -2.68 3.07 2.39
CA LEU A 105 -2.52 2.48 1.07
C LEU A 105 -2.33 0.96 1.23
N VAL A 106 -2.69 0.19 0.22
CA VAL A 106 -2.44 -1.25 0.20
C VAL A 106 -1.90 -1.71 -1.14
N ASP A 107 -1.00 -2.66 -1.13
CA ASP A 107 -0.52 -3.36 -2.33
C ASP A 107 -0.58 -4.88 -2.17
N GLY A 108 -0.14 -5.57 -3.21
CA GLY A 108 -0.11 -7.04 -3.24
C GLY A 108 -1.40 -7.65 -3.78
N GLY A 109 -1.27 -8.34 -4.91
CA GLY A 109 -2.38 -9.10 -5.51
C GLY A 109 -3.40 -8.29 -6.33
N ILE A 110 -3.36 -6.98 -6.33
CA ILE A 110 -4.29 -6.13 -7.09
C ILE A 110 -4.03 -6.27 -8.60
N ARG A 111 -5.03 -6.72 -9.35
CA ARG A 111 -4.96 -6.96 -10.80
C ARG A 111 -6.18 -6.48 -11.56
N THR A 112 -7.32 -6.34 -10.90
CA THR A 112 -8.62 -6.00 -11.50
C THR A 112 -9.27 -4.85 -10.76
N GLY A 113 -10.27 -4.20 -11.39
CA GLY A 113 -11.10 -3.21 -10.73
C GLY A 113 -11.88 -3.78 -9.54
N MET A 114 -12.22 -5.08 -9.59
CA MET A 114 -12.84 -5.77 -8.46
C MET A 114 -11.88 -5.89 -7.26
N ASP A 115 -10.58 -6.12 -7.50
CA ASP A 115 -9.60 -6.14 -6.40
C ASP A 115 -9.46 -4.75 -5.77
N VAL A 116 -9.50 -3.69 -6.61
CA VAL A 116 -9.52 -2.30 -6.12
C VAL A 116 -10.76 -2.08 -5.24
N PHE A 117 -11.95 -2.47 -5.72
CA PHE A 117 -13.18 -2.36 -4.93
C PHE A 117 -13.08 -3.05 -3.58
N LYS A 118 -12.58 -4.29 -3.56
CA LYS A 118 -12.39 -5.05 -2.31
C LYS A 118 -11.44 -4.37 -1.34
N ALA A 119 -10.32 -3.85 -1.84
CA ALA A 119 -9.35 -3.12 -1.02
C ALA A 119 -9.94 -1.87 -0.38
N LEU A 120 -10.69 -1.08 -1.16
CA LEU A 120 -11.40 0.10 -0.65
C LEU A 120 -12.49 -0.30 0.36
N ALA A 121 -13.26 -1.34 0.08
CA ALA A 121 -14.29 -1.84 0.99
C ALA A 121 -13.69 -2.36 2.32
N LEU A 122 -12.46 -2.88 2.32
CA LEU A 122 -11.72 -3.26 3.53
C LEU A 122 -11.14 -2.07 4.29
N GLY A 123 -11.26 -0.85 3.74
CA GLY A 123 -10.90 0.40 4.40
C GLY A 123 -9.58 1.03 3.96
N ALA A 124 -8.99 0.60 2.84
CA ALA A 124 -7.89 1.33 2.24
C ALA A 124 -8.38 2.64 1.59
N ASP A 125 -7.58 3.69 1.65
CA ASP A 125 -7.85 4.95 0.95
C ASP A 125 -7.47 4.85 -0.54
N ALA A 126 -6.45 4.03 -0.88
CA ALA A 126 -6.05 3.78 -2.25
C ALA A 126 -5.22 2.49 -2.37
N VAL A 127 -4.94 2.07 -3.61
CA VAL A 127 -4.15 0.87 -3.92
C VAL A 127 -2.88 1.22 -4.69
N LEU A 128 -1.86 0.38 -4.56
CA LEU A 128 -0.66 0.41 -5.38
C LEU A 128 -0.59 -0.87 -6.22
N ILE A 129 -0.19 -0.73 -7.48
CA ILE A 129 -0.07 -1.85 -8.42
C ILE A 129 1.32 -1.81 -9.04
N GLY A 130 2.09 -2.87 -8.88
CA GLY A 130 3.47 -2.97 -9.40
C GLY A 130 3.54 -3.81 -10.68
N ARG A 131 3.73 -5.12 -10.51
CA ARG A 131 4.01 -6.07 -11.61
C ARG A 131 3.07 -6.02 -12.81
N PRO A 132 1.74 -5.89 -12.66
CA PRO A 132 0.86 -5.73 -13.81
C PRO A 132 1.22 -4.53 -14.70
N PHE A 133 1.55 -3.37 -14.11
CA PHE A 133 2.00 -2.21 -14.89
C PHE A 133 3.34 -2.46 -15.61
N VAL A 134 4.27 -3.17 -14.97
CA VAL A 134 5.53 -3.56 -15.62
C VAL A 134 5.26 -4.38 -16.88
N THR A 135 4.34 -5.36 -16.79
CA THR A 135 3.93 -6.15 -17.96
C THR A 135 3.36 -5.27 -19.07
N MET A 136 2.53 -4.28 -18.74
CA MET A 136 1.93 -3.37 -19.71
C MET A 136 2.97 -2.46 -20.37
N VAL A 137 3.95 -1.97 -19.60
CA VAL A 137 5.06 -1.16 -20.14
C VAL A 137 5.88 -1.97 -21.14
N TYR A 138 6.23 -3.22 -20.80
CA TYR A 138 6.99 -4.08 -21.73
C TYR A 138 6.17 -4.50 -22.94
N GLY A 139 4.86 -4.67 -22.80
CA GLY A 139 3.96 -5.09 -23.89
C GLY A 139 3.67 -4.00 -24.92
N ALA A 140 3.40 -2.77 -24.46
CA ALA A 140 2.95 -1.69 -25.33
C ALA A 140 3.28 -0.27 -24.83
N GLY A 141 4.30 -0.12 -23.96
CA GLY A 141 4.74 1.18 -23.45
C GLY A 141 3.62 1.98 -22.79
N ALA A 142 3.54 3.26 -23.09
CA ALA A 142 2.54 4.17 -22.51
C ALA A 142 1.09 3.78 -22.89
N GLU A 143 0.87 3.27 -24.09
CA GLU A 143 -0.48 2.84 -24.54
C GLU A 143 -0.94 1.60 -23.76
N GLY A 144 -0.03 0.66 -23.46
CA GLY A 144 -0.33 -0.48 -22.59
C GLY A 144 -0.77 -0.05 -21.20
N VAL A 145 -0.06 0.93 -20.60
CA VAL A 145 -0.41 1.50 -19.30
C VAL A 145 -1.79 2.16 -19.34
N LYS A 146 -2.06 2.98 -20.36
CA LYS A 146 -3.35 3.64 -20.56
C LYS A 146 -4.48 2.64 -20.64
N THR A 147 -4.35 1.64 -21.53
CA THR A 147 -5.35 0.59 -21.72
C THR A 147 -5.64 -0.14 -20.41
N TYR A 148 -4.61 -0.45 -19.62
CA TYR A 148 -4.80 -1.14 -18.36
C TYR A 148 -5.50 -0.27 -17.30
N VAL A 149 -5.17 1.02 -17.22
CA VAL A 149 -5.86 1.97 -16.34
C VAL A 149 -7.35 2.09 -16.71
N GLU A 150 -7.66 2.20 -18.01
CA GLU A 150 -9.05 2.27 -18.48
C GLU A 150 -9.82 0.98 -18.16
N LYS A 151 -9.19 -0.17 -18.33
CA LYS A 151 -9.76 -1.46 -17.92
C LYS A 151 -10.07 -1.49 -16.42
N LEU A 152 -9.12 -1.12 -15.57
CA LEU A 152 -9.32 -1.08 -14.12
C LEU A 152 -10.46 -0.15 -13.73
N LYS A 153 -10.56 1.02 -14.37
CA LYS A 153 -11.65 1.97 -14.14
C LYS A 153 -13.01 1.41 -14.53
N ALA A 154 -13.10 0.78 -15.68
CA ALA A 154 -14.35 0.17 -16.15
C ALA A 154 -14.80 -0.95 -15.21
N GLU A 155 -13.91 -1.87 -14.86
CA GLU A 155 -14.23 -2.98 -13.95
C GLU A 155 -14.62 -2.48 -12.53
N LEU A 156 -13.97 -1.42 -12.05
CA LEU A 156 -14.34 -0.79 -10.78
C LEU A 156 -15.74 -0.18 -10.86
N ALA A 157 -16.03 0.58 -11.91
CA ALA A 157 -17.33 1.21 -12.12
C ALA A 157 -18.46 0.18 -12.22
N ASP A 158 -18.25 -0.91 -12.97
CA ASP A 158 -19.20 -2.02 -13.10
C ASP A 158 -19.44 -2.69 -11.73
N THR A 159 -18.39 -2.95 -10.97
CA THR A 159 -18.48 -3.54 -9.63
C THR A 159 -19.26 -2.62 -8.69
N MET A 160 -18.96 -1.33 -8.71
CA MET A 160 -19.66 -0.32 -7.92
C MET A 160 -21.17 -0.29 -8.26
N ALA A 161 -21.50 -0.27 -9.55
CA ALA A 161 -22.89 -0.26 -10.00
C ALA A 161 -23.65 -1.52 -9.53
N MET A 162 -23.03 -2.69 -9.62
CA MET A 162 -23.62 -3.96 -9.17
C MET A 162 -23.80 -4.03 -7.65
N CYS A 163 -22.95 -3.34 -6.89
CA CYS A 163 -23.02 -3.27 -5.43
C CYS A 163 -23.85 -2.08 -4.92
N GLY A 164 -24.39 -1.22 -5.80
CA GLY A 164 -25.17 -0.05 -5.43
C GLY A 164 -24.36 1.13 -4.90
N ALA A 165 -23.05 1.18 -5.19
CA ALA A 165 -22.19 2.31 -4.84
C ALA A 165 -22.19 3.34 -5.97
N HIS A 166 -22.59 4.58 -5.70
CA HIS A 166 -22.64 5.69 -6.68
C HIS A 166 -21.36 6.54 -6.66
N SER A 167 -20.58 6.43 -5.59
CA SER A 167 -19.28 7.09 -5.42
C SER A 167 -18.31 6.18 -4.68
N LEU A 168 -17.01 6.50 -4.70
CA LEU A 168 -16.00 5.76 -3.93
C LEU A 168 -16.29 5.81 -2.42
N ALA A 169 -16.91 6.89 -1.94
CA ALA A 169 -17.28 7.04 -0.53
C ALA A 169 -18.41 6.10 -0.07
N ASP A 170 -19.20 5.58 -1.01
CA ASP A 170 -20.27 4.62 -0.70
C ASP A 170 -19.76 3.21 -0.50
N ILE A 171 -18.53 2.93 -0.97
CA ILE A 171 -17.92 1.61 -0.85
C ILE A 171 -17.65 1.30 0.63
N SER A 172 -18.22 0.21 1.11
CA SER A 172 -18.15 -0.17 2.51
C SER A 172 -17.94 -1.67 2.70
N ARG A 173 -17.44 -2.04 3.86
CA ARG A 173 -17.19 -3.44 4.23
C ARG A 173 -18.44 -4.33 4.18
N SER A 174 -19.64 -3.73 4.37
CA SER A 174 -20.92 -4.45 4.28
C SER A 174 -21.24 -4.98 2.87
N MET A 175 -20.56 -4.46 1.85
CA MET A 175 -20.68 -4.91 0.46
C MET A 175 -19.83 -6.18 0.18
N LEU A 176 -19.04 -6.64 1.15
CA LEU A 176 -18.21 -7.85 1.02
C LEU A 176 -18.82 -9.01 1.80
N TYR A 177 -18.89 -10.17 1.14
CA TYR A 177 -19.11 -11.42 1.84
C TYR A 177 -17.75 -12.05 2.16
N LEU A 178 -17.38 -11.99 3.44
CA LEU A 178 -16.12 -12.58 3.92
C LEU A 178 -16.39 -13.99 4.42
N SER A 179 -16.02 -14.98 3.62
CA SER A 179 -16.06 -16.39 4.00
C SER A 179 -14.66 -16.87 4.38
N LEU A 180 -14.52 -17.49 5.55
CA LEU A 180 -13.28 -18.14 5.98
C LEU A 180 -12.93 -19.40 5.16
N ILE A 181 -13.85 -19.86 4.30
CA ILE A 181 -13.67 -21.06 3.49
C ILE A 181 -12.91 -20.78 2.18
N HIS A 182 -12.72 -19.50 1.83
CA HIS A 182 -12.12 -19.07 0.55
C HIS A 182 -10.85 -18.22 0.74
N ILE A 183 -10.22 -18.32 1.92
CA ILE A 183 -8.92 -17.71 2.18
C ILE A 183 -7.82 -18.75 1.99
#